data_86968d684f8d8b1fdc4ebc60c6468103
#
_entry.id   86968d684f8d8b1fdc4ebc60c6468103
#
_cell.length_a   1.000
_cell.length_b   1.000
_cell.length_c   1.000
_cell.angle_alpha   90.00
_cell.angle_beta   90.00
_cell.angle_gamma   90.00
#
_symmetry.space_group_name_H-M   'P 1'
#
loop_
_entity.id
_entity.type
_entity.pdbx_description
1 polymer ?
#
loop_
_entity_poly.entity_id
_entity_poly.type
_entity_poly.pdbx_seq_one_letter_code
_entity_poly.pdbx_strand_id
1 'polypeptide(L)'
;MRVRFAPSPTGYLHVGGARTALFNWLLARKAGGVVILRVEDTDRARSSEEATQAILEGLGWLGIDWDIGPLFQSEGVERHRADALRLLDEGKAYRDFADPAAIRAEAEERGVHPSRVAREKADLVAEDESAARAAAGEACAVRFRVPAGETRFTDLVHGDMRFGNDDIDDLVILRSDGTPVYN
;
A
#
# COMPACT_ATOMS: atom_id res chain seq x y z
N MET A 1 0.43 -18.82 -13.93
CA MET A 1 0.66 -17.37 -13.66
C MET A 1 -0.56 -16.78 -12.98
N ARG A 2 -0.40 -15.84 -12.04
CA ARG A 2 -1.50 -15.09 -11.44
C ARG A 2 -1.23 -13.60 -11.61
N VAL A 3 -2.19 -12.88 -12.14
CA VAL A 3 -2.11 -11.43 -12.35
C VAL A 3 -3.24 -10.75 -11.59
N ARG A 4 -3.11 -9.45 -11.34
CA ARG A 4 -4.11 -8.70 -10.59
C ARG A 4 -4.31 -7.32 -11.22
N PHE A 5 -5.57 -6.95 -11.45
CA PHE A 5 -5.97 -5.57 -11.68
C PHE A 5 -6.64 -5.04 -10.40
N ALA A 6 -6.23 -3.86 -9.94
CA ALA A 6 -6.68 -3.30 -8.67
C ALA A 6 -7.08 -1.83 -8.81
N PRO A 7 -8.28 -1.56 -9.35
CA PRO A 7 -8.77 -0.19 -9.48
C PRO A 7 -9.25 0.37 -8.13
N SER A 8 -9.01 1.68 -7.91
CA SER A 8 -9.64 2.42 -6.82
C SER A 8 -10.96 3.03 -7.31
N PRO A 9 -12.09 2.81 -6.62
CA PRO A 9 -13.42 3.27 -7.07
C PRO A 9 -13.65 4.73 -6.70
N THR A 10 -12.73 5.62 -7.11
CA THR A 10 -12.78 7.07 -6.89
C THR A 10 -13.30 7.83 -8.10
N GLY A 11 -13.79 7.13 -9.12
CA GLY A 11 -14.32 7.64 -10.37
C GLY A 11 -14.48 6.55 -11.41
N TYR A 12 -14.79 6.95 -12.65
CA TYR A 12 -14.98 6.03 -13.77
C TYR A 12 -13.67 5.37 -14.22
N LEU A 13 -13.79 4.21 -14.88
CA LEU A 13 -12.67 3.55 -15.53
C LEU A 13 -12.14 4.43 -16.67
N HIS A 14 -10.95 4.97 -16.51
CA HIS A 14 -10.30 5.75 -17.57
C HIS A 14 -9.42 4.86 -18.47
N VAL A 15 -9.05 5.36 -19.66
CA VAL A 15 -8.30 4.60 -20.68
C VAL A 15 -6.98 4.00 -20.13
N GLY A 16 -6.30 4.68 -19.22
CA GLY A 16 -5.07 4.16 -18.58
C GLY A 16 -5.34 2.94 -17.71
N GLY A 17 -6.44 2.95 -16.92
CA GLY A 17 -6.89 1.81 -16.14
C GLY A 17 -7.29 0.64 -17.04
N ALA A 18 -8.09 0.92 -18.07
CA ALA A 18 -8.51 -0.06 -19.07
C ALA A 18 -7.31 -0.73 -19.75
N ARG A 19 -6.29 0.04 -20.16
CA ARG A 19 -5.05 -0.48 -20.75
C ARG A 19 -4.32 -1.41 -19.77
N THR A 20 -4.19 -1.01 -18.51
CA THR A 20 -3.54 -1.82 -17.49
C THR A 20 -4.28 -3.14 -17.26
N ALA A 21 -5.62 -3.09 -17.18
CA ALA A 21 -6.45 -4.29 -17.08
C ALA A 21 -6.25 -5.21 -18.28
N LEU A 22 -6.29 -4.65 -19.50
CA LEU A 22 -6.13 -5.41 -20.74
C LEU A 22 -4.77 -6.11 -20.82
N PHE A 23 -3.67 -5.45 -20.46
CA PHE A 23 -2.35 -6.08 -20.49
C PHE A 23 -2.23 -7.23 -19.49
N ASN A 24 -2.75 -7.07 -18.29
CA ASN A 24 -2.80 -8.14 -17.30
C ASN A 24 -3.65 -9.32 -17.80
N TRP A 25 -4.82 -9.03 -18.35
CA TRP A 25 -5.73 -10.01 -18.89
C TRP A 25 -5.10 -10.82 -20.04
N LEU A 26 -4.53 -10.13 -21.04
CA LEU A 26 -3.86 -10.76 -22.19
C LEU A 26 -2.69 -11.65 -21.74
N LEU A 27 -1.88 -11.18 -20.79
CA LEU A 27 -0.76 -11.95 -20.24
C LEU A 27 -1.25 -13.23 -19.55
N ALA A 28 -2.29 -13.12 -18.71
CA ALA A 28 -2.87 -14.27 -18.04
C ALA A 28 -3.47 -15.26 -19.06
N ARG A 29 -4.29 -14.79 -19.99
CA ARG A 29 -4.93 -15.66 -21.00
C ARG A 29 -3.91 -16.35 -21.88
N LYS A 30 -2.85 -15.66 -22.31
CA LYS A 30 -1.74 -16.24 -23.07
C LYS A 30 -0.99 -17.32 -22.29
N ALA A 31 -0.83 -17.15 -20.98
CA ALA A 31 -0.09 -18.06 -20.11
C ALA A 31 -0.94 -19.16 -19.44
N GLY A 32 -2.24 -19.26 -19.77
CA GLY A 32 -3.18 -20.15 -19.08
C GLY A 32 -3.28 -19.84 -17.58
N GLY A 33 -3.16 -18.56 -17.22
CA GLY A 33 -3.12 -18.07 -15.86
C GLY A 33 -4.46 -17.58 -15.34
N VAL A 34 -4.44 -16.96 -14.17
CA VAL A 34 -5.62 -16.49 -13.41
C VAL A 34 -5.58 -14.98 -13.29
N VAL A 35 -6.70 -14.31 -13.59
CA VAL A 35 -6.93 -12.88 -13.43
C VAL A 35 -7.69 -12.64 -12.12
N ILE A 36 -7.14 -11.80 -11.25
CA ILE A 36 -7.75 -11.39 -9.99
C ILE A 36 -8.21 -9.93 -10.14
N LEU A 37 -9.46 -9.66 -9.83
CA LEU A 37 -9.96 -8.30 -9.68
C LEU A 37 -10.02 -7.95 -8.19
N ARG A 38 -9.32 -6.88 -7.76
CA ARG A 38 -9.36 -6.37 -6.40
C ARG A 38 -9.70 -4.89 -6.40
N VAL A 39 -10.80 -4.52 -5.82
CA VAL A 39 -11.23 -3.13 -5.65
C VAL A 39 -10.51 -2.53 -4.44
N GLU A 40 -9.79 -1.44 -4.64
CA GLU A 40 -9.04 -0.73 -3.58
C GLU A 40 -9.89 0.42 -3.01
N ASP A 41 -10.83 0.06 -2.15
CA ASP A 41 -11.85 0.91 -1.54
C ASP A 41 -11.49 1.38 -0.11
N THR A 42 -10.20 1.45 0.21
CA THR A 42 -9.71 1.85 1.54
C THR A 42 -9.95 3.34 1.83
N ASP A 43 -10.08 4.19 0.83
CA ASP A 43 -10.46 5.59 0.98
C ASP A 43 -11.98 5.74 0.90
N ARG A 44 -12.63 5.54 2.05
CA ARG A 44 -14.10 5.58 2.14
C ARG A 44 -14.71 6.93 1.76
N ALA A 45 -13.97 8.02 1.92
CA ALA A 45 -14.46 9.35 1.59
C ALA A 45 -14.56 9.59 0.07
N ARG A 46 -13.69 8.94 -0.72
CA ARG A 46 -13.64 9.08 -2.17
C ARG A 46 -14.16 7.87 -2.93
N SER A 47 -14.39 6.75 -2.26
CA SER A 47 -14.92 5.52 -2.86
C SER A 47 -16.44 5.54 -2.86
N SER A 48 -17.06 5.13 -3.97
CA SER A 48 -18.49 4.98 -4.05
C SER A 48 -18.90 3.66 -4.72
N GLU A 49 -20.10 3.19 -4.40
CA GLU A 49 -20.66 1.99 -5.01
C GLU A 49 -20.92 2.21 -6.51
N GLU A 50 -21.37 3.41 -6.89
CA GLU A 50 -21.60 3.78 -8.29
C GLU A 50 -20.31 3.73 -9.11
N ALA A 51 -19.19 4.23 -8.55
CA ALA A 51 -17.89 4.17 -9.20
C ALA A 51 -17.39 2.72 -9.32
N THR A 52 -17.63 1.89 -8.30
CA THR A 52 -17.33 0.46 -8.37
C THR A 52 -18.11 -0.21 -9.49
N GLN A 53 -19.41 0.01 -9.53
CA GLN A 53 -20.29 -0.57 -10.56
C GLN A 53 -19.86 -0.12 -11.97
N ALA A 54 -19.56 1.18 -12.16
CA ALA A 54 -19.11 1.71 -13.44
C ALA A 54 -17.77 1.08 -13.91
N ILE A 55 -16.87 0.76 -12.98
CA ILE A 55 -15.62 0.04 -13.31
C ILE A 55 -15.94 -1.38 -13.78
N LEU A 56 -16.81 -2.11 -13.06
CA LEU A 56 -17.19 -3.48 -13.42
C LEU A 56 -17.89 -3.55 -14.78
N GLU A 57 -18.81 -2.62 -15.04
CA GLU A 57 -19.51 -2.49 -16.33
C GLU A 57 -18.53 -2.14 -17.47
N GLY A 58 -17.58 -1.21 -17.20
CA GLY A 58 -16.56 -0.83 -18.18
C GLY A 58 -15.63 -1.99 -18.54
N LEU A 59 -15.22 -2.81 -17.57
CA LEU A 59 -14.45 -4.03 -17.84
C LEU A 59 -15.25 -5.04 -18.64
N GLY A 60 -16.52 -5.27 -18.27
CA GLY A 60 -17.43 -6.16 -19.01
C GLY A 60 -17.66 -5.70 -20.46
N TRP A 61 -17.85 -4.39 -20.68
CA TRP A 61 -17.99 -3.82 -22.01
C TRP A 61 -16.75 -4.03 -22.89
N LEU A 62 -15.54 -4.01 -22.27
CA LEU A 62 -14.27 -4.30 -22.95
C LEU A 62 -14.05 -5.81 -23.17
N GLY A 63 -14.92 -6.68 -22.68
CA GLY A 63 -14.74 -8.12 -22.72
C GLY A 63 -13.65 -8.65 -21.78
N ILE A 64 -13.29 -7.86 -20.78
CA ILE A 64 -12.29 -8.24 -19.77
C ILE A 64 -13.02 -8.91 -18.61
N ASP A 65 -12.92 -10.23 -18.52
CA ASP A 65 -13.41 -11.05 -17.41
C ASP A 65 -12.31 -11.35 -16.39
N TRP A 66 -12.70 -11.80 -15.20
CA TRP A 66 -11.79 -12.22 -14.15
C TRP A 66 -12.19 -13.56 -13.56
N ASP A 67 -11.20 -14.28 -13.04
CA ASP A 67 -11.42 -15.63 -12.51
C ASP A 67 -11.68 -15.60 -10.99
N ILE A 68 -11.14 -14.59 -10.28
CA ILE A 68 -11.28 -14.41 -8.83
C ILE A 68 -11.67 -12.95 -8.54
N GLY A 69 -12.69 -12.75 -7.73
CA GLY A 69 -13.15 -11.42 -7.31
C GLY A 69 -14.55 -11.08 -7.83
N PRO A 70 -14.99 -9.81 -7.70
CA PRO A 70 -14.20 -8.73 -7.09
C PRO A 70 -13.93 -8.96 -5.59
N LEU A 71 -12.68 -8.75 -5.17
CA LEU A 71 -12.27 -8.74 -3.78
C LEU A 71 -12.20 -7.28 -3.31
N PHE A 72 -12.78 -6.95 -2.17
CA PHE A 72 -12.73 -5.60 -1.64
C PHE A 72 -11.64 -5.49 -0.58
N GLN A 73 -10.79 -4.47 -0.72
CA GLN A 73 -9.68 -4.23 0.21
C GLN A 73 -10.21 -3.90 1.62
N SER A 74 -11.34 -3.21 1.70
CA SER A 74 -12.01 -2.87 2.97
C SER A 74 -12.45 -4.09 3.78
N GLU A 75 -12.74 -5.23 3.15
CA GLU A 75 -13.11 -6.48 3.84
C GLU A 75 -11.92 -7.09 4.60
N GLY A 76 -10.68 -6.72 4.22
CA GLY A 76 -9.46 -7.22 4.83
C GLY A 76 -8.91 -6.37 5.99
N VAL A 77 -9.57 -5.29 6.39
CA VAL A 77 -9.05 -4.28 7.34
C VAL A 77 -8.54 -4.90 8.64
N GLU A 78 -9.33 -5.78 9.27
CA GLU A 78 -8.94 -6.41 10.53
C GLU A 78 -7.69 -7.29 10.39
N ARG A 79 -7.59 -8.04 9.29
CA ARG A 79 -6.41 -8.85 8.99
C ARG A 79 -5.20 -7.96 8.72
N HIS A 80 -5.35 -6.90 7.91
CA HIS A 80 -4.25 -5.97 7.61
C HIS A 80 -3.75 -5.28 8.87
N ARG A 81 -4.66 -4.90 9.78
CA ARG A 81 -4.31 -4.35 11.09
C ARG A 81 -3.53 -5.35 11.95
N ALA A 82 -4.01 -6.58 12.02
CA ALA A 82 -3.32 -7.64 12.77
C ALA A 82 -1.91 -7.92 12.20
N ASP A 83 -1.76 -7.97 10.88
CA ASP A 83 -0.46 -8.14 10.22
C ASP A 83 0.48 -6.96 10.48
N ALA A 84 -0.02 -5.72 10.47
CA ALA A 84 0.80 -4.54 10.78
C ALA A 84 1.27 -4.54 12.25
N LEU A 85 0.41 -4.92 13.19
CA LEU A 85 0.78 -5.06 14.60
C LEU A 85 1.79 -6.20 14.80
N ARG A 86 1.64 -7.32 14.11
CA ARG A 86 2.64 -8.40 14.12
C ARG A 86 3.99 -7.93 13.60
N LEU A 87 4.05 -7.13 12.53
CA LEU A 87 5.30 -6.55 12.03
C LEU A 87 5.94 -5.62 13.05
N LEU A 88 5.14 -4.90 13.82
CA LEU A 88 5.60 -4.05 14.91
C LEU A 88 6.24 -4.89 16.03
N ASP A 89 5.56 -5.97 16.46
CA ASP A 89 6.08 -6.89 17.50
C ASP A 89 7.35 -7.63 17.05
N GLU A 90 7.50 -7.86 15.74
CA GLU A 90 8.70 -8.46 15.14
C GLU A 90 9.84 -7.44 14.92
N GLY A 91 9.68 -6.16 15.31
CA GLY A 91 10.66 -5.10 15.06
C GLY A 91 10.83 -4.71 13.58
N LYS A 92 9.92 -5.19 12.70
CA LYS A 92 9.90 -4.88 11.27
C LYS A 92 9.08 -3.64 10.92
N ALA A 93 8.45 -3.05 11.91
CA ALA A 93 7.74 -1.78 11.82
C ALA A 93 8.03 -0.94 13.06
N TYR A 94 7.64 0.32 13.03
CA TYR A 94 7.81 1.23 14.16
C TYR A 94 6.65 2.23 14.24
N ARG A 95 6.43 2.80 15.43
CA ARG A 95 5.43 3.85 15.66
C ARG A 95 6.03 5.21 15.36
N ASP A 96 5.33 5.98 14.54
CA ASP A 96 5.67 7.35 14.18
C ASP A 96 4.66 8.29 14.87
N PHE A 97 5.12 8.98 15.92
CA PHE A 97 4.33 9.95 16.69
C PHE A 97 4.50 11.38 16.20
N ALA A 98 5.35 11.61 15.21
CA ALA A 98 5.68 12.94 14.78
C ALA A 98 4.54 13.56 13.95
N ASP A 99 4.36 14.86 14.09
CA ASP A 99 3.44 15.61 13.24
C ASP A 99 3.88 15.56 11.77
N PRO A 100 3.02 15.10 10.86
CA PRO A 100 3.35 14.99 9.43
C PRO A 100 3.75 16.34 8.79
N ALA A 101 3.26 17.47 9.30
CA ALA A 101 3.64 18.78 8.77
C ALA A 101 5.07 19.16 9.20
N ALA A 102 5.44 18.90 10.46
CA ALA A 102 6.78 19.12 10.97
C ALA A 102 7.81 18.22 10.27
N ILE A 103 7.46 16.93 10.04
CA ILE A 103 8.30 15.99 9.29
C ILE A 103 8.57 16.50 7.87
N ARG A 104 7.54 16.97 7.15
CA ARG A 104 7.69 17.50 5.79
C ARG A 104 8.56 18.77 5.75
N ALA A 105 8.34 19.70 6.67
CA ALA A 105 9.12 20.93 6.74
C ALA A 105 10.62 20.64 6.99
N GLU A 106 10.91 19.79 7.96
CA GLU A 106 12.31 19.38 8.26
C GLU A 106 12.95 18.62 7.09
N ALA A 107 12.20 17.75 6.43
CA ALA A 107 12.68 16.98 5.28
C ALA A 107 13.02 17.91 4.09
N GLU A 108 12.18 18.92 3.84
CA GLU A 108 12.41 19.93 2.81
C GLU A 108 13.66 20.77 3.11
N GLU A 109 13.81 21.24 4.34
CA GLU A 109 15.00 21.99 4.78
C GLU A 109 16.29 21.18 4.62
N ARG A 110 16.25 19.88 4.93
CA ARG A 110 17.40 18.98 4.86
C ARG A 110 17.63 18.37 3.47
N GLY A 111 16.72 18.54 2.52
CA GLY A 111 16.77 17.93 1.20
C GLY A 111 16.72 16.40 1.23
N VAL A 112 15.95 15.80 2.18
CA VAL A 112 15.80 14.37 2.33
C VAL A 112 14.33 13.97 2.23
N HIS A 113 14.06 12.66 2.06
CA HIS A 113 12.69 12.19 2.05
C HIS A 113 12.07 12.21 3.47
N PRO A 114 10.76 12.56 3.61
CA PRO A 114 10.07 12.63 4.92
C PRO A 114 10.17 11.35 5.75
N SER A 115 10.19 10.17 5.14
CA SER A 115 10.30 8.90 5.86
C SER A 115 11.63 8.73 6.61
N ARG A 116 12.73 9.33 6.10
CA ARG A 116 14.03 9.33 6.78
C ARG A 116 13.98 10.13 8.08
N VAL A 117 13.37 11.31 8.04
CA VAL A 117 13.16 12.13 9.24
C VAL A 117 12.27 11.41 10.25
N ALA A 118 11.20 10.78 9.78
CA ALA A 118 10.31 9.99 10.63
C ALA A 118 11.03 8.84 11.33
N ARG A 119 11.87 8.09 10.59
CA ARG A 119 12.69 7.00 11.14
C ARG A 119 13.67 7.50 12.20
N GLU A 120 14.42 8.55 11.90
CA GLU A 120 15.38 9.14 12.83
C GLU A 120 14.72 9.57 14.15
N LYS A 121 13.53 10.20 14.07
CA LYS A 121 12.77 10.58 15.26
C LYS A 121 12.25 9.37 16.03
N ALA A 122 11.78 8.35 15.35
CA ALA A 122 11.30 7.12 16.00
C ALA A 122 12.44 6.35 16.69
N ASP A 123 13.63 6.33 16.09
CA ASP A 123 14.81 5.65 16.66
C ASP A 123 15.38 6.34 17.91
N LEU A 124 14.96 7.58 18.21
CA LEU A 124 15.27 8.27 19.46
C LEU A 124 14.35 7.87 20.62
N VAL A 125 13.23 7.20 20.34
CA VAL A 125 12.23 6.79 21.34
C VAL A 125 12.47 5.32 21.66
N ALA A 126 12.69 4.99 22.94
CA ALA A 126 12.84 3.61 23.37
C ALA A 126 11.55 2.81 23.11
N GLU A 127 11.67 1.51 22.88
CA GLU A 127 10.52 0.67 22.49
C GLU A 127 9.44 0.61 23.58
N ASP A 128 9.85 0.51 24.84
CA ASP A 128 8.96 0.53 26.01
C ASP A 128 8.24 1.87 26.17
N GLU A 129 8.94 2.99 25.94
CA GLU A 129 8.34 4.32 25.91
C GLU A 129 7.34 4.45 24.75
N SER A 130 7.72 3.99 23.55
CA SER A 130 6.85 3.98 22.38
C SER A 130 5.57 3.16 22.63
N ALA A 131 5.70 2.00 23.28
CA ALA A 131 4.56 1.18 23.66
C ALA A 131 3.68 1.86 24.72
N ALA A 132 4.28 2.48 25.72
CA ALA A 132 3.55 3.20 26.77
C ALA A 132 2.76 4.41 26.22
N ARG A 133 3.35 5.20 25.32
CA ARG A 133 2.69 6.33 24.65
C ARG A 133 1.49 5.87 23.84
N ALA A 134 1.62 4.80 23.07
CA ALA A 134 0.51 4.24 22.31
C ALA A 134 -0.59 3.68 23.23
N ALA A 135 -0.22 3.01 24.32
CA ALA A 135 -1.18 2.52 25.32
C ALA A 135 -1.93 3.65 26.05
N ALA A 136 -1.30 4.82 26.20
CA ALA A 136 -1.93 6.04 26.72
C ALA A 136 -2.86 6.72 25.72
N GLY A 137 -2.98 6.20 24.48
CA GLY A 137 -3.87 6.73 23.45
C GLY A 137 -3.25 7.86 22.62
N GLU A 138 -1.92 8.05 22.68
CA GLU A 138 -1.26 9.02 21.82
C GLU A 138 -1.34 8.57 20.35
N ALA A 139 -1.80 9.47 19.49
CA ALA A 139 -1.98 9.18 18.07
C ALA A 139 -0.62 8.92 17.39
N CYS A 140 -0.49 7.78 16.73
CA CYS A 140 0.72 7.44 15.97
C CYS A 140 0.36 6.66 14.70
N ALA A 141 1.15 6.86 13.66
CA ALA A 141 1.13 5.98 12.50
C ALA A 141 2.06 4.78 12.74
N VAL A 142 1.83 3.68 12.06
CA VAL A 142 2.78 2.56 12.00
C VAL A 142 3.43 2.53 10.62
N ARG A 143 4.77 2.55 10.60
CA ARG A 143 5.55 2.47 9.37
C ARG A 143 6.29 1.14 9.27
N PHE A 144 6.30 0.58 8.07
CA PHE A 144 7.17 -0.55 7.75
C PHE A 144 8.63 -0.08 7.76
N ARG A 145 9.50 -0.81 8.46
CA ARG A 145 10.93 -0.53 8.51
C ARG A 145 11.63 -1.24 7.36
N VAL A 146 11.98 -0.51 6.33
CA VAL A 146 12.75 -1.08 5.21
C VAL A 146 14.12 -1.52 5.73
N PRO A 147 14.50 -2.80 5.58
CA PRO A 147 15.78 -3.31 6.08
C PRO A 147 16.95 -2.74 5.26
N ALA A 148 18.13 -2.67 5.85
CA ALA A 148 19.35 -2.32 5.11
C ALA A 148 19.66 -3.37 4.02
N GLY A 149 20.36 -2.94 2.96
CA GLY A 149 20.80 -3.85 1.89
C GLY A 149 20.15 -3.55 0.54
N GLU A 150 19.78 -4.59 -0.20
CA GLU A 150 19.21 -4.48 -1.54
C GLU A 150 17.95 -5.32 -1.68
N THR A 151 16.98 -4.79 -2.41
CA THR A 151 15.81 -5.52 -2.91
C THR A 151 16.06 -5.97 -4.34
N ARG A 152 15.92 -7.26 -4.60
CA ARG A 152 16.12 -7.87 -5.92
C ARG A 152 14.88 -8.68 -6.33
N PHE A 153 14.53 -8.56 -7.60
CA PHE A 153 13.48 -9.39 -8.21
C PHE A 153 13.70 -9.47 -9.72
N THR A 154 13.10 -10.48 -10.36
CA THR A 154 13.12 -10.61 -11.82
C THR A 154 11.84 -10.04 -12.39
N ASP A 155 11.94 -8.97 -13.16
CA ASP A 155 10.84 -8.39 -13.94
C ASP A 155 10.72 -9.12 -15.28
N LEU A 156 9.48 -9.38 -15.74
CA LEU A 156 9.25 -10.12 -16.98
C LEU A 156 9.64 -9.33 -18.25
N VAL A 157 9.75 -8.01 -18.15
CA VAL A 157 10.08 -7.11 -19.27
C VAL A 157 11.52 -6.63 -19.18
N HIS A 158 11.96 -6.24 -17.98
CA HIS A 158 13.26 -5.62 -17.74
C HIS A 158 14.33 -6.61 -17.24
N GLY A 159 13.97 -7.86 -16.95
CA GLY A 159 14.91 -8.87 -16.42
C GLY A 159 15.23 -8.63 -14.94
N ASP A 160 16.47 -8.89 -14.55
CA ASP A 160 16.88 -8.80 -13.15
C ASP A 160 16.99 -7.33 -12.71
N MET A 161 16.12 -6.98 -11.74
CA MET A 161 16.04 -5.66 -11.14
C MET A 161 16.72 -5.64 -9.76
N ARG A 162 17.39 -4.53 -9.45
CA ARG A 162 18.08 -4.34 -8.18
C ARG A 162 17.89 -2.89 -7.72
N PHE A 163 17.51 -2.72 -6.45
CA PHE A 163 17.33 -1.42 -5.82
C PHE A 163 18.07 -1.41 -4.48
N GLY A 164 18.84 -0.35 -4.23
CA GLY A 164 19.35 -0.08 -2.89
C GLY A 164 18.20 0.23 -1.95
N ASN A 165 18.15 -0.42 -0.79
CA ASN A 165 17.07 -0.20 0.15
C ASN A 165 17.10 1.20 0.78
N ASP A 166 18.22 1.91 0.68
CA ASP A 166 18.34 3.32 1.07
C ASP A 166 17.53 4.26 0.15
N ASP A 167 17.16 3.79 -1.05
CA ASP A 167 16.31 4.51 -2.00
C ASP A 167 14.82 4.14 -1.84
N ILE A 168 14.49 3.24 -0.91
CA ILE A 168 13.12 2.80 -0.63
C ILE A 168 12.64 3.42 0.68
N ASP A 169 11.51 4.10 0.61
CA ASP A 169 10.95 4.78 1.78
C ASP A 169 10.24 3.83 2.76
N ASP A 170 10.28 4.19 4.04
CA ASP A 170 9.46 3.55 5.06
C ASP A 170 7.99 3.91 4.86
N LEU A 171 7.22 2.96 4.36
CA LEU A 171 5.82 3.14 4.05
C LEU A 171 4.98 3.18 5.33
N VAL A 172 4.01 4.10 5.40
CA VAL A 172 2.93 4.00 6.40
C VAL A 172 2.08 2.78 6.05
N ILE A 173 1.90 1.88 7.01
CA ILE A 173 1.05 0.68 6.87
C ILE A 173 -0.24 0.79 7.69
N LEU A 174 -0.22 1.55 8.82
CA LEU A 174 -1.43 1.99 9.52
C LEU A 174 -1.36 3.51 9.75
N ARG A 175 -2.47 4.18 9.49
CA ARG A 175 -2.64 5.60 9.84
C ARG A 175 -2.85 5.76 11.34
N SER A 176 -2.77 6.99 11.83
CA SER A 176 -2.97 7.32 13.25
C SER A 176 -4.40 7.01 13.76
N ASP A 177 -5.37 6.87 12.89
CA ASP A 177 -6.73 6.41 13.20
C ASP A 177 -6.86 4.87 13.22
N GLY A 178 -5.76 4.15 13.01
CA GLY A 178 -5.71 2.69 12.97
C GLY A 178 -6.21 2.08 11.67
N THR A 179 -6.49 2.89 10.64
CA THR A 179 -6.89 2.35 9.33
C THR A 179 -5.66 1.97 8.50
N PRO A 180 -5.67 0.80 7.82
CA PRO A 180 -4.59 0.42 6.92
C PRO A 180 -4.61 1.30 5.67
N VAL A 181 -3.44 1.44 5.04
CA VAL A 181 -3.30 2.05 3.72
C VAL A 181 -3.29 0.98 2.63
N TYR A 182 -3.42 1.40 1.36
CA TYR A 182 -3.52 0.47 0.23
C TYR A 182 -2.19 -0.24 -0.14
N ASN A 183 -1.07 0.16 0.45
CA ASN A 183 0.27 -0.40 0.19
C ASN A 183 0.44 -1.81 0.75
#